data_79b0577d7c67b79cdaa9fad2afb62565
#
_entry.id   79b0577d7c67b79cdaa9fad2afb62565
#
_cell.length_a   1.000
_cell.length_b   1.000
_cell.length_c   1.000
_cell.angle_alpha   90.00
_cell.angle_beta   90.00
_cell.angle_gamma   90.00
#
_symmetry.space_group_name_H-M   'P 1'
#
loop_
_entity.id
_entity.type
_entity.pdbx_description
1 polymer ?
#
loop_
_entity_poly.entity_id
_entity_poly.type
_entity_poly.pdbx_seq_one_letter_code
_entity_poly.pdbx_strand_id
1 'polypeptide(L)'
;LEFSNPKVSAGGVEEGIVLPANAEGKEFGEIHLAANPYGKGRGVYIAGLPYTPENTRLLMRALFYAANKESELTKWYASNPLVEVHAYPEGVYAIVNNTNELQSTLVYDGEGVSRTVELEPSEIRWEKIS
;
A
#
# COMPACT_ATOMS: atom_id res chain seq x y z
N LEU A 1 7.39 16.16 -14.72
CA LEU A 1 6.04 15.67 -14.50
C LEU A 1 5.08 16.78 -14.90
N GLU A 2 4.30 16.53 -15.89
CA GLU A 2 3.30 17.48 -16.31
C GLU A 2 2.03 17.27 -15.51
N PHE A 3 1.73 18.17 -14.63
CA PHE A 3 0.52 18.16 -13.82
C PHE A 3 -0.63 18.95 -14.45
N SER A 4 -0.47 19.36 -15.67
CA SER A 4 -1.53 19.99 -16.45
C SER A 4 -2.72 19.06 -16.73
N ASN A 5 -2.50 17.76 -16.60
CA ASN A 5 -3.56 16.80 -16.77
C ASN A 5 -4.48 16.78 -15.53
N PRO A 6 -5.74 17.15 -15.67
CA PRO A 6 -6.66 17.22 -14.54
C PRO A 6 -6.95 15.88 -13.87
N LYS A 7 -6.49 14.77 -14.43
CA LYS A 7 -6.71 13.44 -13.88
C LYS A 7 -5.58 12.96 -12.99
N VAL A 8 -4.68 13.83 -12.59
CA VAL A 8 -3.70 13.48 -11.57
C VAL A 8 -4.44 13.22 -10.27
N SER A 9 -4.28 12.05 -9.73
CA SER A 9 -4.99 11.61 -8.54
C SER A 9 -4.17 10.56 -7.79
N ALA A 10 -4.59 10.27 -6.59
CA ALA A 10 -4.07 9.16 -5.81
C ALA A 10 -4.76 7.82 -6.12
N GLY A 11 -5.43 7.71 -7.25
CA GLY A 11 -6.19 6.53 -7.64
C GLY A 11 -5.38 5.24 -7.52
N GLY A 12 -5.94 4.20 -6.94
CA GLY A 12 -5.25 2.95 -6.63
C GLY A 12 -4.34 3.01 -5.40
N VAL A 13 -3.92 4.21 -5.02
CA VAL A 13 -3.13 4.51 -3.83
C VAL A 13 -4.07 5.16 -2.86
N GLU A 14 -4.96 4.67 -2.27
CA GLU A 14 -6.00 5.29 -1.45
C GLU A 14 -6.55 6.65 -1.93
N GLU A 15 -7.71 7.00 -1.49
CA GLU A 15 -8.27 8.34 -1.60
C GLU A 15 -7.40 9.32 -0.77
N GLY A 16 -6.18 9.49 -1.24
CA GLY A 16 -5.26 10.34 -0.58
C GLY A 16 -5.33 11.74 -1.13
N ILE A 17 -4.19 12.23 -1.40
CA ILE A 17 -4.03 13.59 -1.90
C ILE A 17 -4.33 13.59 -3.40
N VAL A 18 -5.44 14.18 -3.75
CA VAL A 18 -5.82 14.44 -5.12
C VAL A 18 -5.32 15.82 -5.51
N LEU A 19 -4.64 15.91 -6.64
CA LEU A 19 -4.28 17.21 -7.17
C LEU A 19 -5.52 17.97 -7.63
N PRO A 20 -5.51 19.30 -7.45
CA PRO A 20 -6.52 20.12 -8.05
C PRO A 20 -6.59 19.88 -9.55
N ALA A 21 -7.79 19.94 -10.12
CA ALA A 21 -8.00 19.72 -11.55
C ALA A 21 -7.19 20.68 -12.44
N ASN A 22 -6.82 21.81 -11.93
CA ASN A 22 -6.02 22.83 -12.59
C ASN A 22 -4.76 23.15 -11.78
N ALA A 23 -3.86 22.22 -11.71
CA ALA A 23 -2.58 22.43 -11.04
C ALA A 23 -1.69 23.48 -11.73
N GLU A 24 -2.05 23.92 -12.92
CA GLU A 24 -1.39 25.02 -13.61
C GLU A 24 -1.30 26.27 -12.74
N GLY A 25 -0.10 26.79 -12.58
CA GLY A 25 0.14 27.97 -11.78
C GLY A 25 0.02 27.77 -10.27
N LYS A 26 -0.15 26.56 -9.81
CA LYS A 26 -0.12 26.23 -8.38
C LYS A 26 1.32 26.07 -7.90
N GLU A 27 1.55 26.40 -6.64
CA GLU A 27 2.81 26.11 -5.99
C GLU A 27 2.92 24.59 -5.76
N PHE A 28 3.84 23.94 -6.45
CA PHE A 28 4.04 22.50 -6.36
C PHE A 28 4.57 22.04 -5.00
N GLY A 29 5.02 22.96 -4.15
CA GLY A 29 5.47 22.66 -2.79
C GLY A 29 4.40 22.08 -1.88
N GLU A 30 3.13 22.25 -2.20
CA GLU A 30 2.00 21.69 -1.44
C GLU A 30 1.58 20.29 -1.93
N ILE A 31 2.16 19.81 -3.01
CA ILE A 31 1.83 18.50 -3.55
C ILE A 31 2.70 17.45 -2.90
N HIS A 32 2.11 16.62 -2.07
CA HIS A 32 2.80 15.54 -1.37
C HIS A 32 2.71 14.21 -2.09
N LEU A 33 1.61 13.95 -2.78
CA LEU A 33 1.38 12.74 -3.54
C LEU A 33 0.59 13.05 -4.79
N ALA A 34 1.04 12.54 -5.93
CA ALA A 34 0.34 12.63 -7.20
C ALA A 34 0.48 11.34 -8.00
N ALA A 35 -0.58 10.92 -8.66
CA ALA A 35 -0.55 9.78 -9.56
C ALA A 35 -1.29 10.13 -10.84
N ASN A 36 -0.74 9.72 -11.97
CA ASN A 36 -1.29 10.03 -13.28
C ASN A 36 -1.04 8.88 -14.28
N PRO A 37 -2.08 8.41 -14.99
CA PRO A 37 -1.85 7.58 -16.16
C PRO A 37 -1.25 8.41 -17.29
N TYR A 38 -0.25 7.85 -17.96
CA TYR A 38 0.40 8.44 -19.11
C TYR A 38 0.67 7.39 -20.19
N GLY A 39 0.03 7.52 -21.34
CA GLY A 39 0.08 6.52 -22.39
C GLY A 39 -0.37 5.15 -21.89
N LYS A 40 0.49 4.16 -22.00
CA LYS A 40 0.24 2.80 -21.49
C LYS A 40 0.75 2.60 -20.05
N GLY A 41 1.41 3.60 -19.51
CA GLY A 41 2.02 3.54 -18.18
C GLY A 41 1.31 4.42 -17.16
N ARG A 42 1.90 4.45 -15.98
CA ARG A 42 1.44 5.26 -14.86
C ARG A 42 2.64 5.86 -14.13
N GLY A 43 2.52 7.11 -13.74
CA GLY A 43 3.50 7.80 -12.93
C GLY A 43 2.98 8.07 -11.53
N VAL A 44 3.85 8.00 -10.54
CA VAL A 44 3.56 8.42 -9.18
C VAL A 44 4.68 9.34 -8.70
N TYR A 45 4.29 10.42 -8.09
CA TYR A 45 5.19 11.36 -7.44
C TYR A 45 4.89 11.41 -5.96
N ILE A 46 5.90 11.32 -5.13
CA ILE A 46 5.81 11.45 -3.68
C ILE A 46 6.87 12.46 -3.23
N ALA A 47 6.42 13.56 -2.62
CA ALA A 47 7.29 14.66 -2.17
C ALA A 47 7.72 14.44 -0.71
N GLY A 48 8.67 13.55 -0.49
CA GLY A 48 9.14 13.21 0.84
C GLY A 48 8.17 12.30 1.59
N LEU A 49 8.70 11.22 2.10
CA LEU A 49 7.92 10.22 2.82
C LEU A 49 8.68 9.83 4.08
N PRO A 50 8.31 10.35 5.25
CA PRO A 50 8.90 9.90 6.51
C PRO A 50 8.70 8.40 6.69
N TYR A 51 9.66 7.74 7.29
CA TYR A 51 9.58 6.30 7.54
C TYR A 51 8.59 6.02 8.68
N THR A 52 7.41 5.51 8.32
CA THR A 52 6.40 4.99 9.24
C THR A 52 5.74 3.76 8.62
N PRO A 53 5.10 2.88 9.39
CA PRO A 53 4.37 1.73 8.85
C PRO A 53 3.28 2.15 7.84
N GLU A 54 2.54 3.21 8.12
CA GLU A 54 1.50 3.75 7.25
C GLU A 54 2.08 4.28 5.95
N ASN A 55 3.18 5.01 6.03
CA ASN A 55 3.87 5.54 4.85
C ASN A 55 4.50 4.43 4.01
N THR A 56 4.98 3.36 4.63
CA THR A 56 5.45 2.18 3.92
C THR A 56 4.33 1.54 3.10
N ARG A 57 3.13 1.47 3.65
CA ARG A 57 1.95 1.01 2.90
C ARG A 57 1.59 1.92 1.75
N LEU A 58 1.65 3.21 1.96
CA LEU A 58 1.43 4.18 0.89
C LEU A 58 2.44 3.99 -0.24
N LEU A 59 3.71 3.80 0.09
CA LEU A 59 4.76 3.52 -0.89
C LEU A 59 4.48 2.22 -1.65
N MET A 60 4.11 1.15 -0.97
CA MET A 60 3.76 -0.13 -1.60
C MET A 60 2.58 0.02 -2.55
N ARG A 61 1.53 0.73 -2.17
CA ARG A 61 0.40 1.04 -3.03
C ARG A 61 0.81 1.83 -4.26
N ALA A 62 1.67 2.81 -4.10
CA ALA A 62 2.20 3.59 -5.21
C ALA A 62 2.97 2.71 -6.21
N LEU A 63 3.81 1.80 -5.72
CA LEU A 63 4.56 0.87 -6.55
C LEU A 63 3.63 -0.08 -7.32
N PHE A 64 2.64 -0.68 -6.66
CA PHE A 64 1.68 -1.57 -7.31
C PHE A 64 0.81 -0.83 -8.32
N TYR A 65 0.40 0.41 -8.01
CA TYR A 65 -0.30 1.27 -8.96
C TYR A 65 0.54 1.56 -10.19
N ALA A 66 1.78 2.00 -10.02
CA ALA A 66 2.69 2.30 -11.14
C ALA A 66 2.96 1.06 -12.01
N ALA A 67 2.99 -0.11 -11.40
CA ALA A 67 3.15 -1.39 -12.09
C ALA A 67 1.85 -1.92 -12.73
N ASN A 68 0.72 -1.25 -12.57
CA ASN A 68 -0.61 -1.71 -12.99
C ASN A 68 -1.00 -3.06 -12.37
N LYS A 69 -0.70 -3.23 -11.09
CA LYS A 69 -0.88 -4.48 -10.35
C LYS A 69 -1.60 -4.28 -9.00
N GLU A 70 -2.50 -3.33 -8.91
CA GLU A 70 -3.20 -3.02 -7.66
C GLU A 70 -3.97 -4.23 -7.10
N SER A 71 -4.50 -5.08 -7.97
CA SER A 71 -5.21 -6.29 -7.55
C SER A 71 -4.32 -7.32 -6.85
N GLU A 72 -3.01 -7.23 -7.04
CA GLU A 72 -2.06 -8.13 -6.38
C GLU A 72 -1.76 -7.69 -4.94
N LEU A 73 -1.87 -6.39 -4.65
CA LEU A 73 -1.50 -5.81 -3.36
C LEU A 73 -2.27 -6.43 -2.19
N THR A 74 -3.55 -6.71 -2.39
CA THR A 74 -4.44 -7.21 -1.33
C THR A 74 -4.57 -8.72 -1.29
N LYS A 75 -3.82 -9.45 -2.10
CA LYS A 75 -3.83 -10.91 -2.06
C LYS A 75 -3.21 -11.43 -0.76
N TRP A 76 -2.05 -10.91 -0.43
CA TRP A 76 -1.33 -11.21 0.80
C TRP A 76 -1.24 -9.92 1.62
N TYR A 77 -2.09 -9.80 2.62
CA TYR A 77 -2.29 -8.50 3.25
C TYR A 77 -2.79 -8.64 4.69
N ALA A 78 -2.33 -7.76 5.55
CA ALA A 78 -2.92 -7.54 6.86
C ALA A 78 -3.56 -6.15 6.92
N SER A 79 -4.75 -6.01 7.48
CA SER A 79 -5.43 -4.71 7.58
C SER A 79 -4.72 -3.74 8.53
N ASN A 80 -4.05 -4.27 9.54
CA ASN A 80 -3.28 -3.47 10.49
C ASN A 80 -1.88 -3.17 9.91
N PRO A 81 -1.47 -1.90 9.74
CA PRO A 81 -0.17 -1.52 9.19
C PRO A 81 1.02 -1.93 10.06
N LEU A 82 0.81 -2.30 11.32
CA LEU A 82 1.83 -2.77 12.23
C LEU A 82 2.10 -4.29 12.12
N VAL A 83 1.33 -4.96 11.28
CA VAL A 83 1.46 -6.40 11.02
C VAL A 83 1.81 -6.61 9.55
N GLU A 84 2.81 -7.43 9.31
CA GLU A 84 3.27 -7.78 7.97
C GLU A 84 2.82 -9.19 7.58
N VAL A 85 2.59 -9.41 6.29
CA VAL A 85 2.34 -10.74 5.73
C VAL A 85 3.37 -11.00 4.64
N HIS A 86 4.14 -12.06 4.79
CA HIS A 86 5.18 -12.47 3.87
C HIS A 86 4.81 -13.81 3.23
N ALA A 87 4.59 -13.81 1.93
CA ALA A 87 4.27 -15.01 1.17
C ALA A 87 5.54 -15.69 0.66
N TYR A 88 5.56 -17.01 0.74
CA TYR A 88 6.63 -17.89 0.29
C TYR A 88 6.11 -18.93 -0.71
N PRO A 89 6.97 -19.62 -1.44
CA PRO A 89 6.57 -20.72 -2.30
C PRO A 89 5.76 -21.80 -1.55
N GLU A 90 5.01 -22.59 -2.30
CA GLU A 90 4.22 -23.71 -1.79
C GLU A 90 3.08 -23.34 -0.83
N GLY A 91 2.62 -22.08 -0.90
CA GLY A 91 1.50 -21.60 -0.08
C GLY A 91 1.84 -21.41 1.40
N VAL A 92 3.11 -21.33 1.74
CA VAL A 92 3.57 -20.99 3.08
C VAL A 92 3.60 -19.47 3.23
N TYR A 93 3.19 -18.96 4.38
CA TYR A 93 3.30 -17.53 4.68
C TYR A 93 3.57 -17.28 6.16
N ALA A 94 4.19 -16.15 6.43
CA ALA A 94 4.42 -15.67 7.78
C ALA A 94 3.60 -14.43 8.07
N ILE A 95 3.04 -14.36 9.25
CA ILE A 95 2.38 -13.17 9.80
C ILE A 95 3.27 -12.66 10.92
N VAL A 96 3.67 -11.39 10.84
CA VAL A 96 4.70 -10.83 11.72
C VAL A 96 4.16 -9.60 12.45
N ASN A 97 4.20 -9.64 13.77
CA ASN A 97 3.98 -8.47 14.60
C ASN A 97 5.34 -7.87 14.99
N ASN A 98 5.71 -6.76 14.36
CA ASN A 98 6.97 -6.05 14.63
C ASN A 98 6.89 -5.08 15.81
N THR A 99 5.88 -5.19 16.66
CA THR A 99 5.69 -4.30 17.81
C THR A 99 5.86 -5.02 19.14
N ASN A 100 5.97 -4.24 20.20
CA ASN A 100 6.02 -4.74 21.58
C ASN A 100 4.63 -4.84 22.23
N GLU A 101 3.57 -4.77 21.44
CA GLU A 101 2.18 -4.81 21.90
C GLU A 101 1.41 -5.89 21.16
N LEU A 102 0.35 -6.37 21.81
CA LEU A 102 -0.61 -7.27 21.18
C LEU A 102 -1.25 -6.57 19.97
N GLN A 103 -1.28 -7.24 18.84
CA GLN A 103 -1.89 -6.73 17.62
C GLN A 103 -3.03 -7.64 17.15
N SER A 104 -4.14 -7.02 16.77
CA SER A 104 -5.24 -7.70 16.10
C SER A 104 -5.34 -7.20 14.67
N THR A 105 -5.54 -8.11 13.74
CA THR A 105 -5.59 -7.78 12.31
C THR A 105 -6.47 -8.76 11.53
N LEU A 106 -7.02 -8.29 10.42
CA LEU A 106 -7.59 -9.15 9.41
C LEU A 106 -6.48 -9.51 8.41
N VAL A 107 -6.24 -10.81 8.23
CA VAL A 107 -5.22 -11.33 7.31
C VAL A 107 -5.90 -11.94 6.09
N TYR A 108 -5.39 -11.64 4.91
CA TYR A 108 -5.76 -12.23 3.62
C TYR A 108 -4.65 -13.19 3.17
N ASP A 109 -5.01 -14.39 2.79
CA ASP A 109 -4.11 -15.53 2.56
C ASP A 109 -3.72 -15.79 1.10
N GLY A 110 -3.98 -14.83 0.23
CA GLY A 110 -3.66 -14.95 -1.20
C GLY A 110 -4.72 -15.67 -2.04
N GLU A 111 -5.63 -16.43 -1.44
CA GLU A 111 -6.74 -17.13 -2.14
C GLU A 111 -8.10 -16.46 -1.93
N GLY A 112 -8.12 -15.29 -1.34
CA GLY A 112 -9.34 -14.53 -1.08
C GLY A 112 -10.04 -14.89 0.24
N VAL A 113 -9.45 -15.76 1.04
CA VAL A 113 -9.91 -16.05 2.39
C VAL A 113 -9.32 -15.03 3.34
N SER A 114 -10.16 -14.48 4.21
CA SER A 114 -9.72 -13.56 5.25
C SER A 114 -10.13 -14.07 6.62
N ARG A 115 -9.28 -13.83 7.61
CA ARG A 115 -9.55 -14.21 9.00
C ARG A 115 -8.94 -13.20 9.97
N THR A 116 -9.58 -13.02 11.10
CA THR A 116 -9.02 -12.23 12.19
C THR A 116 -7.96 -13.04 12.94
N VAL A 117 -6.83 -12.42 13.19
CA VAL A 117 -5.69 -13.00 13.89
C VAL A 117 -5.25 -12.05 15.00
N GLU A 118 -4.99 -12.59 16.17
CA GLU A 118 -4.30 -11.89 17.25
C GLU A 118 -2.86 -12.42 17.35
N LEU A 119 -1.92 -11.52 17.48
CA LEU A 119 -0.50 -11.81 17.56
C LEU A 119 0.10 -11.19 18.81
N GLU A 120 0.81 -12.00 19.57
CA GLU A 120 1.57 -11.53 20.72
C GLU A 120 2.70 -10.56 20.30
N PRO A 121 3.23 -9.77 21.22
CA PRO A 121 4.38 -8.92 20.96
C PRO A 121 5.53 -9.68 20.29
N SER A 122 6.03 -9.15 19.18
CA SER A 122 7.14 -9.74 18.41
C SER A 122 6.89 -11.15 17.87
N GLU A 123 5.65 -11.58 17.79
CA GLU A 123 5.30 -12.91 17.28
C GLU A 123 5.51 -13.01 15.78
N ILE A 124 6.09 -14.14 15.35
CA ILE A 124 6.13 -14.59 13.96
C ILE A 124 5.35 -15.89 13.87
N ARG A 125 4.21 -15.85 13.20
CA ARG A 125 3.36 -17.01 13.01
C ARG A 125 3.48 -17.54 11.60
N TRP A 126 3.84 -18.79 11.47
CA TRP A 126 3.92 -19.51 10.20
C TRP A 126 2.61 -20.24 9.92
N GLU A 127 2.12 -20.08 8.72
CA GLU A 127 0.87 -20.68 8.24
C GLU A 127 1.06 -21.28 6.85
N LYS A 128 0.15 -22.14 6.48
CA LYS A 128 0.12 -22.72 5.14
C LYS A 128 -1.32 -22.70 4.62
N ILE A 129 -1.48 -22.34 3.35
CA ILE A 129 -2.75 -22.49 2.66
C ILE A 129 -3.07 -24.00 2.59
N SER A 130 -4.26 -24.30 2.96
CA SER A 130 -4.75 -25.71 2.93
C SER A 130 -5.13 -26.15 1.52
#